data_578d2940e7469b2be87b8b4d694b2389
#
_entry.id   578d2940e7469b2be87b8b4d694b2389
#
_cell.length_a   1.000
_cell.length_b   1.000
_cell.length_c   1.000
_cell.angle_alpha   90.00
_cell.angle_beta   90.00
_cell.angle_gamma   90.00
#
_symmetry.space_group_name_H-M   'P 1'
#
loop_
_entity.id
_entity.type
_entity.pdbx_description
1 polymer ?
#
loop_
_entity_poly.entity_id
_entity_poly.type
_entity_poly.pdbx_seq_one_letter_code
_entity_poly.pdbx_strand_id
1 'polypeptide(L)'
;MQPMKNIVFENAYQKNARTLLDKLNFAEAILVGAAAGMSASCGYNFFYQNDAIFQKYLGDFHKKYGFTGAFNGFYYHYPSPEAHWAFLVRMGYMEYECPTGQPYYDLMELLEGKNYHIMTTNQDFQFTRVVSEEKLSAIQGDFRYYQCSRRCHDQIYYNKDMVYAMNAAIDENLCIPAKMIPRCPKCGAQMEPWVRGYTFLEGAKYRDEYRKINEFLEKNKEKKILFLELGVGRMTPMFIQEPFWNLTYSLPKAFYITINPCLLYTSPSPTRLGMISY
;
A
#
# COMPACT_ATOMS: atom_id res chain seq x y z
N MET A 1 -11.52 19.76 54.53
CA MET A 1 -10.57 19.65 53.40
C MET A 1 -11.21 18.75 52.36
N GLN A 2 -11.67 19.31 51.24
CA GLN A 2 -12.13 18.51 50.13
C GLN A 2 -10.90 17.92 49.42
N PRO A 3 -10.90 16.66 48.96
CA PRO A 3 -9.79 16.11 48.22
C PRO A 3 -9.71 16.85 46.85
N MET A 4 -8.51 17.37 46.55
CA MET A 4 -8.20 17.89 45.23
C MET A 4 -8.42 16.79 44.21
N LYS A 5 -9.35 17.01 43.26
CA LYS A 5 -9.50 16.17 42.10
C LYS A 5 -8.18 16.23 41.31
N ASN A 6 -7.52 15.12 41.14
CA ASN A 6 -6.37 14.97 40.25
C ASN A 6 -6.86 15.33 38.85
N ILE A 7 -6.57 16.52 38.39
CA ILE A 7 -6.77 16.93 36.98
C ILE A 7 -5.64 16.27 36.23
N VAL A 8 -5.90 15.13 35.61
CA VAL A 8 -4.99 14.50 34.68
C VAL A 8 -5.09 15.31 33.36
N PHE A 9 -4.06 16.09 33.05
CA PHE A 9 -3.99 16.76 31.78
C PHE A 9 -3.80 15.72 30.67
N GLU A 10 -4.79 15.59 29.79
CA GLU A 10 -4.72 14.76 28.61
C GLU A 10 -3.63 15.32 27.68
N ASN A 11 -2.66 14.49 27.30
CA ASN A 11 -1.65 14.90 26.34
C ASN A 11 -2.24 14.94 24.90
N ALA A 12 -1.54 15.60 23.97
CA ALA A 12 -2.01 15.77 22.60
C ALA A 12 -2.30 14.42 21.90
N TYR A 13 -1.53 13.38 22.20
CA TYR A 13 -1.73 12.03 21.66
C TYR A 13 -3.06 11.43 22.13
N GLN A 14 -3.33 11.49 23.43
CA GLN A 14 -4.59 10.97 24.00
C GLN A 14 -5.81 11.69 23.43
N LYS A 15 -5.73 13.01 23.28
CA LYS A 15 -6.78 13.81 22.66
C LYS A 15 -7.01 13.41 21.20
N ASN A 16 -5.95 13.22 20.45
CA ASN A 16 -6.02 12.81 19.04
C ASN A 16 -6.60 11.40 18.90
N ALA A 17 -6.16 10.45 19.71
CA ALA A 17 -6.69 9.09 19.73
C ALA A 17 -8.19 9.06 20.05
N ARG A 18 -8.61 9.84 21.05
CA ARG A 18 -10.05 9.98 21.39
C ARG A 18 -10.83 10.56 20.22
N THR A 19 -10.32 11.62 19.60
CA THR A 19 -10.96 12.23 18.42
C THR A 19 -11.13 11.21 17.30
N LEU A 20 -10.12 10.38 17.03
CA LEU A 20 -10.20 9.32 16.03
C LEU A 20 -11.31 8.32 16.38
N LEU A 21 -11.33 7.80 17.62
CA LEU A 21 -12.34 6.85 18.08
C LEU A 21 -13.76 7.43 18.00
N ASP A 22 -13.95 8.67 18.45
CA ASP A 22 -15.25 9.35 18.37
C ASP A 22 -15.73 9.46 16.92
N LYS A 23 -14.83 9.80 15.99
CA LYS A 23 -15.17 9.93 14.57
C LYS A 23 -15.41 8.59 13.90
N LEU A 24 -14.63 7.55 14.22
CA LEU A 24 -14.89 6.18 13.78
C LEU A 24 -16.27 5.68 14.25
N ASN A 25 -16.66 5.98 15.49
CA ASN A 25 -17.97 5.61 16.03
C ASN A 25 -19.13 6.45 15.47
N PHE A 26 -18.87 7.70 15.12
CA PHE A 26 -19.85 8.59 14.49
C PHE A 26 -20.11 8.25 13.02
N ALA A 27 -19.14 7.64 12.33
CA ALA A 27 -19.25 7.31 10.93
C ALA A 27 -20.23 6.15 10.69
N GLU A 28 -21.04 6.29 9.64
CA GLU A 28 -21.93 5.23 9.11
C GLU A 28 -21.25 4.43 7.99
N ALA A 29 -20.19 5.00 7.41
CA ALA A 29 -19.34 4.36 6.42
C ALA A 29 -17.92 4.92 6.52
N ILE A 30 -16.90 4.09 6.23
CA ILE A 30 -15.50 4.46 6.33
C ILE A 30 -14.79 4.02 5.05
N LEU A 31 -14.25 4.98 4.29
CA LEU A 31 -13.31 4.68 3.21
C LEU A 31 -11.89 4.94 3.71
N VAL A 32 -11.12 3.87 3.87
CA VAL A 32 -9.72 3.95 4.26
C VAL A 32 -8.86 4.09 3.01
N GLY A 33 -7.94 5.05 3.02
CA GLY A 33 -6.90 5.21 2.00
C GLY A 33 -5.52 5.02 2.62
N ALA A 34 -4.83 3.93 2.28
CA ALA A 34 -3.55 3.59 2.87
C ALA A 34 -2.41 3.61 1.84
N ALA A 35 -1.27 4.20 2.22
CA ALA A 35 -0.07 4.28 1.39
C ALA A 35 1.18 3.81 2.15
N ALA A 36 2.38 4.04 1.60
CA ALA A 36 3.65 3.51 2.07
C ALA A 36 3.94 3.77 3.56
N GLY A 37 3.39 4.85 4.15
CA GLY A 37 3.51 5.11 5.58
C GLY A 37 2.84 4.04 6.46
N MET A 38 1.84 3.31 5.95
CA MET A 38 1.24 2.19 6.66
C MET A 38 2.24 1.04 6.81
N SER A 39 2.97 0.68 5.76
CA SER A 39 4.05 -0.33 5.82
C SER A 39 5.23 0.17 6.63
N ALA A 40 5.60 1.45 6.51
CA ALA A 40 6.67 2.04 7.31
C ALA A 40 6.37 2.02 8.81
N SER A 41 5.11 2.19 9.24
CA SER A 41 4.71 2.09 10.65
C SER A 41 4.89 0.68 11.23
N CYS A 42 4.99 -0.34 10.37
CA CYS A 42 5.34 -1.71 10.73
C CYS A 42 6.85 -1.96 10.83
N GLY A 43 7.68 -0.94 10.61
CA GLY A 43 9.13 -1.07 10.49
C GLY A 43 9.59 -1.50 9.10
N TYR A 44 8.72 -1.51 8.08
CA TYR A 44 9.04 -1.90 6.71
C TYR A 44 9.51 -0.68 5.92
N ASN A 45 10.73 -0.22 6.22
CA ASN A 45 11.34 0.92 5.54
C ASN A 45 12.20 0.48 4.34
N PHE A 46 12.33 -0.81 4.09
CA PHE A 46 13.19 -1.43 3.06
C PHE A 46 12.99 -0.84 1.66
N PHE A 47 11.84 -0.28 1.39
CA PHE A 47 11.55 0.30 0.08
C PHE A 47 12.42 1.52 -0.21
N TYR A 48 12.64 2.38 0.79
CA TYR A 48 13.45 3.59 0.66
C TYR A 48 14.76 3.57 1.45
N GLN A 49 14.93 2.64 2.37
CA GLN A 49 16.04 2.62 3.31
C GLN A 49 16.68 1.23 3.40
N ASN A 50 17.95 1.26 3.77
CA ASN A 50 18.74 0.07 4.05
C ASN A 50 18.48 -0.39 5.50
N ASP A 51 17.29 -0.91 5.76
CA ASP A 51 16.91 -1.46 7.07
C ASP A 51 17.33 -2.94 7.22
N ALA A 52 16.99 -3.54 8.37
CA ALA A 52 17.32 -4.93 8.68
C ALA A 52 16.66 -5.92 7.71
N ILE A 53 15.45 -5.63 7.21
CA ILE A 53 14.74 -6.46 6.24
C ILE A 53 15.42 -6.37 4.87
N PHE A 54 15.73 -5.13 4.44
CA PHE A 54 16.50 -4.92 3.23
C PHE A 54 17.83 -5.68 3.26
N GLN A 55 18.58 -5.58 4.36
CA GLN A 55 19.85 -6.31 4.51
C GLN A 55 19.68 -7.82 4.48
N LYS A 56 18.65 -8.34 5.12
CA LYS A 56 18.37 -9.79 5.15
C LYS A 56 18.12 -10.37 3.75
N TYR A 57 17.36 -9.66 2.91
CA TYR A 57 16.91 -10.20 1.63
C TYR A 57 17.63 -9.63 0.42
N LEU A 58 18.05 -8.35 0.47
CA LEU A 58 18.63 -7.60 -0.65
C LEU A 58 20.07 -7.15 -0.37
N GLY A 59 20.66 -7.55 0.76
CA GLY A 59 22.02 -7.14 1.14
C GLY A 59 23.12 -7.61 0.17
N ASP A 60 22.94 -8.75 -0.48
CA ASP A 60 23.82 -9.23 -1.56
C ASP A 60 23.71 -8.36 -2.82
N PHE A 61 22.52 -7.95 -3.20
CA PHE A 61 22.29 -6.99 -4.28
C PHE A 61 22.87 -5.61 -3.95
N HIS A 62 22.70 -5.15 -2.70
CA HIS A 62 23.34 -3.92 -2.23
C HIS A 62 24.87 -3.97 -2.38
N LYS A 63 25.50 -5.05 -1.95
CA LYS A 63 26.95 -5.23 -2.07
C LYS A 63 27.42 -5.19 -3.52
N LYS A 64 26.66 -5.76 -4.44
CA LYS A 64 27.04 -5.87 -5.85
C LYS A 64 26.72 -4.60 -6.64
N TYR A 65 25.56 -3.96 -6.40
CA TYR A 65 25.02 -2.89 -7.23
C TYR A 65 24.97 -1.52 -6.55
N GLY A 66 25.18 -1.45 -5.22
CA GLY A 66 25.35 -0.20 -4.47
C GLY A 66 24.04 0.54 -4.08
N PHE A 67 22.86 0.10 -4.49
CA PHE A 67 21.61 0.77 -4.11
C PHE A 67 21.22 0.48 -2.65
N THR A 68 20.56 1.44 -1.99
CA THR A 68 20.29 1.43 -0.55
C THR A 68 18.81 1.27 -0.18
N GLY A 69 17.96 0.91 -1.14
CA GLY A 69 16.54 0.65 -0.95
C GLY A 69 15.98 -0.09 -2.15
N ALA A 70 14.90 -0.84 -1.95
CA ALA A 70 14.27 -1.63 -3.01
C ALA A 70 13.76 -0.76 -4.17
N PHE A 71 13.34 0.49 -3.90
CA PHE A 71 12.94 1.46 -4.93
C PHE A 71 14.08 1.73 -5.92
N ASN A 72 15.29 2.00 -5.41
CA ASN A 72 16.45 2.21 -6.28
C ASN A 72 16.82 0.96 -7.07
N GLY A 73 16.71 -0.23 -6.44
CA GLY A 73 16.93 -1.51 -7.10
C GLY A 73 15.91 -1.80 -8.20
N PHE A 74 14.65 -1.42 -8.01
CA PHE A 74 13.60 -1.60 -9.01
C PHE A 74 13.87 -0.82 -10.31
N TYR A 75 14.42 0.38 -10.21
CA TYR A 75 14.78 1.23 -11.35
C TYR A 75 16.25 1.15 -11.76
N TYR A 76 17.02 0.21 -11.18
CA TYR A 76 18.43 0.05 -11.51
C TYR A 76 18.61 -0.53 -12.91
N HIS A 77 19.64 -0.09 -13.64
CA HIS A 77 20.00 -0.63 -14.96
C HIS A 77 20.89 -1.87 -14.79
N TYR A 78 20.25 -3.03 -14.75
CA TYR A 78 20.95 -4.31 -14.62
C TYR A 78 21.68 -4.68 -15.91
N PRO A 79 22.83 -5.41 -15.80
CA PRO A 79 23.64 -5.80 -16.97
C PRO A 79 22.95 -6.82 -17.87
N SER A 80 21.94 -7.53 -17.37
CA SER A 80 21.17 -8.51 -18.13
C SER A 80 19.73 -8.66 -17.62
N PRO A 81 18.82 -9.21 -18.42
CA PRO A 81 17.48 -9.56 -17.99
C PRO A 81 17.46 -10.56 -16.82
N GLU A 82 18.39 -11.50 -16.80
CA GLU A 82 18.53 -12.52 -15.75
C GLU A 82 18.86 -11.90 -14.39
N ALA A 83 19.74 -10.89 -14.38
CA ALA A 83 20.08 -10.14 -13.16
C ALA A 83 18.92 -9.25 -12.68
N HIS A 84 18.22 -8.59 -13.61
CA HIS A 84 17.03 -7.80 -13.27
C HIS A 84 15.93 -8.69 -12.68
N TRP A 85 15.66 -9.83 -13.30
CA TRP A 85 14.66 -10.76 -12.80
C TRP A 85 15.06 -11.40 -11.46
N ALA A 86 16.35 -11.64 -11.22
CA ALA A 86 16.80 -12.08 -9.90
C ALA A 86 16.46 -11.07 -8.80
N PHE A 87 16.62 -9.77 -9.06
CA PHE A 87 16.21 -8.73 -8.13
C PHE A 87 14.67 -8.70 -7.93
N LEU A 88 13.89 -8.67 -9.01
CA LEU A 88 12.43 -8.65 -8.93
C LEU A 88 11.87 -9.84 -8.16
N VAL A 89 12.43 -11.01 -8.41
CA VAL A 89 12.07 -12.25 -7.72
C VAL A 89 12.45 -12.21 -6.24
N ARG A 90 13.66 -11.74 -5.91
CA ARG A 90 14.11 -11.63 -4.52
C ARG A 90 13.26 -10.62 -3.74
N MET A 91 12.88 -9.51 -4.37
CA MET A 91 11.95 -8.54 -3.79
C MET A 91 10.57 -9.16 -3.55
N GLY A 92 9.99 -9.83 -4.55
CA GLY A 92 8.71 -10.53 -4.39
C GLY A 92 8.77 -11.62 -3.30
N TYR A 93 9.85 -12.41 -3.25
CA TYR A 93 10.07 -13.40 -2.20
C TYR A 93 10.12 -12.76 -0.81
N MET A 94 10.85 -11.65 -0.66
CA MET A 94 10.89 -10.87 0.58
C MET A 94 9.49 -10.45 1.02
N GLU A 95 8.66 -9.94 0.12
CA GLU A 95 7.29 -9.52 0.44
C GLU A 95 6.39 -10.69 0.85
N TYR A 96 6.57 -11.87 0.24
CA TYR A 96 5.86 -13.09 0.67
C TYR A 96 6.29 -13.56 2.07
N GLU A 97 7.59 -13.46 2.41
CA GLU A 97 8.14 -13.93 3.67
C GLU A 97 7.99 -12.92 4.83
N CYS A 98 7.88 -11.62 4.54
CA CYS A 98 7.67 -10.63 5.58
C CYS A 98 6.32 -10.85 6.27
N PRO A 99 6.28 -10.93 7.60
CA PRO A 99 5.03 -11.05 8.35
C PRO A 99 4.18 -9.78 8.17
N THR A 100 2.88 -9.91 8.37
CA THR A 100 2.01 -8.72 8.45
C THR A 100 2.31 -7.97 9.74
N GLY A 101 2.53 -6.66 9.65
CA GLY A 101 2.84 -5.83 10.81
C GLY A 101 1.62 -5.55 11.68
N GLN A 102 1.86 -5.33 12.98
CA GLN A 102 0.81 -5.10 13.98
C GLN A 102 -0.18 -3.99 13.60
N PRO A 103 0.23 -2.82 13.03
CA PRO A 103 -0.70 -1.78 12.62
C PRO A 103 -1.82 -2.21 11.66
N TYR A 104 -1.59 -3.25 10.85
CA TYR A 104 -2.64 -3.81 9.99
C TYR A 104 -3.73 -4.51 10.80
N TYR A 105 -3.35 -5.26 11.83
CA TYR A 105 -4.29 -5.92 12.75
C TYR A 105 -5.03 -4.90 13.60
N ASP A 106 -4.33 -3.88 14.14
CA ASP A 106 -4.92 -2.80 14.93
C ASP A 106 -5.98 -2.03 14.11
N LEU A 107 -5.70 -1.76 12.84
CA LEU A 107 -6.68 -1.15 11.93
C LEU A 107 -7.90 -2.04 11.76
N MET A 108 -7.72 -3.36 11.61
CA MET A 108 -8.85 -4.28 11.45
C MET A 108 -9.70 -4.37 12.72
N GLU A 109 -9.10 -4.31 13.90
CA GLU A 109 -9.81 -4.22 15.17
C GLU A 109 -10.64 -2.92 15.26
N LEU A 110 -10.07 -1.78 14.88
CA LEU A 110 -10.78 -0.50 14.82
C LEU A 110 -11.96 -0.49 13.84
N LEU A 111 -11.90 -1.32 12.79
CA LEU A 111 -12.93 -1.43 11.76
C LEU A 111 -13.92 -2.57 12.00
N GLU A 112 -13.75 -3.34 13.07
CA GLU A 112 -14.65 -4.46 13.39
C GLU A 112 -16.10 -3.99 13.53
N GLY A 113 -17.02 -4.71 12.91
CA GLY A 113 -18.45 -4.40 12.90
C GLY A 113 -18.85 -3.15 12.11
N LYS A 114 -17.90 -2.44 11.47
CA LYS A 114 -18.17 -1.22 10.71
C LYS A 114 -18.37 -1.50 9.21
N ASN A 115 -19.10 -0.61 8.56
CA ASN A 115 -19.23 -0.58 7.11
C ASN A 115 -18.02 0.14 6.51
N TYR A 116 -17.06 -0.60 5.97
CA TYR A 116 -15.82 -0.03 5.44
C TYR A 116 -15.41 -0.64 4.10
N HIS A 117 -14.60 0.13 3.38
CA HIS A 117 -13.79 -0.32 2.25
C HIS A 117 -12.37 0.25 2.38
N ILE A 118 -11.36 -0.51 1.95
CA ILE A 118 -9.96 -0.07 1.98
C ILE A 118 -9.46 0.07 0.55
N MET A 119 -8.90 1.22 0.19
CA MET A 119 -8.11 1.41 -1.01
C MET A 119 -6.65 1.63 -0.64
N THR A 120 -5.74 1.03 -1.39
CA THR A 120 -4.31 1.16 -1.11
C THR A 120 -3.50 1.40 -2.37
N THR A 121 -2.46 2.22 -2.22
CA THR A 121 -1.39 2.38 -3.22
C THR A 121 -0.21 1.44 -2.97
N ASN A 122 -0.21 0.71 -1.84
CA ASN A 122 0.83 -0.25 -1.53
C ASN A 122 0.72 -1.48 -2.43
N GLN A 123 1.86 -1.90 -2.95
CA GLN A 123 1.99 -3.05 -3.84
C GLN A 123 2.46 -4.31 -3.09
N ASP A 124 2.74 -4.17 -1.78
CA ASP A 124 3.29 -5.19 -0.88
C ASP A 124 2.25 -6.22 -0.38
N PHE A 125 1.03 -6.14 -0.85
CA PHE A 125 -0.10 -7.02 -0.55
C PHE A 125 -0.32 -7.38 0.94
N GLN A 126 0.20 -6.59 1.88
CA GLN A 126 0.01 -6.85 3.32
C GLN A 126 -1.48 -6.86 3.70
N PHE A 127 -2.29 -5.95 3.15
CA PHE A 127 -3.73 -5.91 3.39
C PHE A 127 -4.45 -7.21 3.02
N THR A 128 -4.01 -7.91 1.98
CA THR A 128 -4.68 -9.12 1.52
C THR A 128 -4.63 -10.28 2.52
N ARG A 129 -3.82 -10.15 3.57
CA ARG A 129 -3.68 -11.13 4.65
C ARG A 129 -4.66 -10.89 5.81
N VAL A 130 -5.25 -9.69 5.86
CA VAL A 130 -6.13 -9.27 6.96
C VAL A 130 -7.51 -8.79 6.49
N VAL A 131 -7.68 -8.54 5.19
CA VAL A 131 -8.93 -8.03 4.59
C VAL A 131 -9.35 -8.92 3.44
N SER A 132 -10.66 -9.18 3.31
CA SER A 132 -11.20 -9.89 2.14
C SER A 132 -11.05 -9.05 0.87
N GLU A 133 -10.89 -9.71 -0.29
CA GLU A 133 -10.72 -9.04 -1.59
C GLU A 133 -11.91 -8.14 -1.96
N GLU A 134 -13.11 -8.44 -1.45
CA GLU A 134 -14.31 -7.63 -1.70
C GLU A 134 -14.26 -6.27 -1.03
N LYS A 135 -13.55 -6.16 0.11
CA LYS A 135 -13.38 -4.93 0.88
C LYS A 135 -12.04 -4.23 0.63
N LEU A 136 -11.26 -4.71 -0.33
CA LEU A 136 -9.93 -4.19 -0.65
C LEU A 136 -9.83 -3.80 -2.12
N SER A 137 -9.19 -2.67 -2.38
CA SER A 137 -8.83 -2.19 -3.72
C SER A 137 -7.36 -1.80 -3.78
N ALA A 138 -6.55 -2.58 -4.51
CA ALA A 138 -5.13 -2.30 -4.78
C ALA A 138 -5.00 -1.49 -6.08
N ILE A 139 -5.07 -0.15 -5.98
CA ILE A 139 -5.21 0.76 -7.12
C ILE A 139 -3.91 1.05 -7.91
N GLN A 140 -2.78 0.58 -7.43
CA GLN A 140 -1.48 0.68 -8.12
C GLN A 140 -0.88 -0.68 -8.47
N GLY A 141 -1.70 -1.72 -8.48
CA GLY A 141 -1.25 -3.08 -8.74
C GLY A 141 -0.80 -3.82 -7.48
N ASP A 142 -0.18 -4.98 -7.69
CA ASP A 142 0.11 -5.93 -6.64
C ASP A 142 1.24 -6.86 -7.10
N PHE A 143 2.31 -6.97 -6.34
CA PHE A 143 3.47 -7.81 -6.65
C PHE A 143 3.16 -9.31 -6.74
N ARG A 144 2.00 -9.75 -6.27
CA ARG A 144 1.55 -11.15 -6.43
C ARG A 144 1.23 -11.53 -7.88
N TYR A 145 1.23 -10.57 -8.81
CA TYR A 145 0.83 -10.82 -10.19
C TYR A 145 1.88 -10.35 -11.18
N TYR A 146 1.98 -11.09 -12.29
CA TYR A 146 2.70 -10.67 -13.48
C TYR A 146 1.71 -10.33 -14.60
N GLN A 147 2.10 -9.40 -15.45
CA GLN A 147 1.39 -8.98 -16.66
C GLN A 147 2.28 -9.13 -17.89
N CYS A 148 1.68 -9.12 -19.07
CA CYS A 148 2.43 -9.03 -20.32
C CYS A 148 3.00 -7.61 -20.50
N SER A 149 4.31 -7.47 -20.69
CA SER A 149 4.97 -6.17 -20.91
C SER A 149 4.45 -5.43 -22.16
N ARG A 150 3.91 -6.16 -23.14
CA ARG A 150 3.25 -5.58 -24.32
C ARG A 150 1.76 -5.33 -24.14
N ARG A 151 1.18 -5.69 -22.97
CA ARG A 151 -0.25 -5.55 -22.71
C ARG A 151 -1.12 -6.15 -23.82
N CYS A 152 -0.70 -7.28 -24.38
CA CYS A 152 -1.37 -7.90 -25.55
C CYS A 152 -2.74 -8.50 -25.23
N HIS A 153 -3.12 -8.56 -23.96
CA HIS A 153 -4.40 -9.04 -23.46
C HIS A 153 -4.61 -8.55 -22.00
N ASP A 154 -5.80 -8.75 -21.48
CA ASP A 154 -6.29 -8.16 -20.21
C ASP A 154 -6.04 -9.05 -18.98
N GLN A 155 -5.36 -10.19 -19.14
CA GLN A 155 -5.14 -11.16 -18.05
C GLN A 155 -3.84 -10.86 -17.30
N ILE A 156 -3.90 -10.95 -15.96
CA ILE A 156 -2.74 -11.00 -15.06
C ILE A 156 -2.57 -12.41 -14.49
N TYR A 157 -1.38 -12.77 -14.03
CA TYR A 157 -1.02 -14.13 -13.65
C TYR A 157 -0.45 -14.14 -12.24
N TYR A 158 -1.07 -14.93 -11.37
CA TYR A 158 -0.59 -15.13 -10.00
C TYR A 158 0.79 -15.81 -10.01
N ASN A 159 1.73 -15.32 -9.21
CA ASN A 159 3.14 -15.61 -9.41
C ASN A 159 3.85 -16.33 -8.26
N LYS A 160 3.18 -16.65 -7.15
CA LYS A 160 3.82 -17.16 -5.93
C LYS A 160 4.79 -18.32 -6.20
N ASP A 161 4.31 -19.39 -6.84
CA ASP A 161 5.11 -20.57 -7.09
C ASP A 161 6.31 -20.28 -7.99
N MET A 162 6.13 -19.40 -9.00
CA MET A 162 7.22 -18.94 -9.85
C MET A 162 8.27 -18.15 -9.06
N VAL A 163 7.83 -17.26 -8.17
CA VAL A 163 8.73 -16.46 -7.31
C VAL A 163 9.59 -17.38 -6.45
N TYR A 164 8.99 -18.37 -5.77
CA TYR A 164 9.75 -19.30 -4.93
C TYR A 164 10.73 -20.15 -5.74
N ALA A 165 10.29 -20.70 -6.87
CA ALA A 165 11.14 -21.50 -7.74
C ALA A 165 12.32 -20.70 -8.33
N MET A 166 12.05 -19.46 -8.79
CA MET A 166 13.09 -18.59 -9.33
C MET A 166 14.04 -18.09 -8.24
N ASN A 167 13.53 -17.77 -7.03
CA ASN A 167 14.38 -17.34 -5.93
C ASN A 167 15.37 -18.44 -5.51
N ALA A 168 14.92 -19.69 -5.49
CA ALA A 168 15.79 -20.83 -5.21
C ALA A 168 16.86 -21.10 -6.30
N ALA A 169 16.64 -20.58 -7.50
CA ALA A 169 17.54 -20.73 -8.64
C ALA A 169 18.48 -19.53 -8.88
N ILE A 170 18.45 -18.52 -8.00
CA ILE A 170 19.39 -17.39 -8.08
C ILE A 170 20.80 -17.91 -7.79
N ASP A 171 21.71 -17.69 -8.71
CA ASP A 171 23.11 -18.13 -8.62
C ASP A 171 24.00 -17.14 -7.83
N GLU A 172 25.27 -17.47 -7.70
CA GLU A 172 26.30 -16.63 -7.03
C GLU A 172 26.52 -15.28 -7.72
N ASN A 173 26.16 -15.18 -9.01
CA ASN A 173 26.21 -13.95 -9.79
C ASN A 173 24.91 -13.12 -9.69
N LEU A 174 24.01 -13.46 -8.77
CA LEU A 174 22.69 -12.83 -8.61
C LEU A 174 21.91 -12.80 -9.93
N CYS A 175 21.89 -13.93 -10.65
CA CYS A 175 21.14 -14.15 -11.87
C CYS A 175 20.23 -15.37 -11.73
N ILE A 176 19.09 -15.35 -12.40
CA ILE A 176 18.27 -16.56 -12.61
C ILE A 176 18.61 -17.18 -13.96
N PRO A 177 18.38 -18.49 -14.17
CA PRO A 177 18.49 -19.09 -15.50
C PRO A 177 17.57 -18.40 -16.52
N ALA A 178 18.08 -18.05 -17.70
CA ALA A 178 17.33 -17.35 -18.76
C ALA A 178 15.98 -18.02 -19.13
N LYS A 179 15.94 -19.37 -19.08
CA LYS A 179 14.71 -20.15 -19.34
C LYS A 179 13.60 -19.95 -18.30
N MET A 180 13.92 -19.41 -17.12
CA MET A 180 12.97 -19.14 -16.05
C MET A 180 12.36 -17.73 -16.13
N ILE A 181 12.90 -16.85 -16.98
CA ILE A 181 12.30 -15.52 -17.19
C ILE A 181 10.87 -15.71 -17.71
N PRO A 182 9.85 -15.21 -16.99
CA PRO A 182 8.45 -15.43 -17.36
C PRO A 182 8.11 -14.84 -18.74
N ARG A 183 7.44 -15.65 -19.54
CA ARG A 183 6.99 -15.27 -20.89
C ARG A 183 5.47 -15.26 -20.96
N CYS A 184 4.94 -14.28 -21.67
CA CYS A 184 3.51 -14.20 -21.93
C CYS A 184 3.03 -15.43 -22.72
N PRO A 185 2.03 -16.19 -22.23
CA PRO A 185 1.57 -17.40 -22.92
C PRO A 185 0.85 -17.11 -24.24
N LYS A 186 0.47 -15.83 -24.50
CA LYS A 186 -0.22 -15.44 -25.75
C LYS A 186 0.71 -14.91 -26.82
N CYS A 187 1.70 -14.10 -26.45
CA CYS A 187 2.54 -13.44 -27.46
C CYS A 187 4.06 -13.73 -27.31
N GLY A 188 4.46 -14.52 -26.29
CA GLY A 188 5.86 -14.86 -26.02
C GLY A 188 6.72 -13.70 -25.49
N ALA A 189 6.19 -12.47 -25.38
CA ALA A 189 6.92 -11.35 -24.81
C ALA A 189 7.26 -11.63 -23.34
N GLN A 190 8.31 -10.98 -22.84
CA GLN A 190 8.65 -11.04 -21.43
C GLN A 190 7.47 -10.51 -20.59
N MET A 191 7.26 -11.09 -19.43
CA MET A 191 6.31 -10.56 -18.44
C MET A 191 7.02 -9.52 -17.56
N GLU A 192 6.25 -8.85 -16.72
CA GLU A 192 6.71 -7.91 -15.71
C GLU A 192 5.75 -7.92 -14.51
N PRO A 193 6.14 -7.45 -13.33
CA PRO A 193 5.22 -7.28 -12.21
C PRO A 193 4.03 -6.39 -12.58
N TRP A 194 2.84 -6.74 -12.11
CA TRP A 194 1.64 -5.91 -12.29
C TRP A 194 1.62 -4.78 -11.26
N VAL A 195 2.50 -3.82 -11.43
CA VAL A 195 2.65 -2.66 -10.55
C VAL A 195 2.74 -1.38 -11.36
N ARG A 196 2.31 -0.26 -10.78
CA ARG A 196 2.25 1.04 -11.46
C ARG A 196 3.62 1.43 -12.03
N GLY A 197 3.64 1.66 -13.34
CA GLY A 197 4.76 2.09 -14.14
C GLY A 197 4.27 2.47 -15.54
N TYR A 198 5.18 2.73 -16.46
CA TYR A 198 4.82 3.15 -17.85
C TYR A 198 4.01 2.11 -18.62
N THR A 199 4.22 0.84 -18.32
CA THR A 199 3.60 -0.29 -19.01
C THR A 199 2.47 -0.92 -18.19
N PHE A 200 2.04 -0.30 -17.09
CA PHE A 200 1.01 -0.83 -16.21
C PHE A 200 -0.28 -1.16 -16.97
N LEU A 201 -0.79 -2.38 -16.79
CA LEU A 201 -2.00 -2.85 -17.43
C LEU A 201 -3.24 -2.38 -16.65
N GLU A 202 -3.91 -1.36 -17.16
CA GLU A 202 -5.21 -0.90 -16.67
C GLU A 202 -6.35 -1.78 -17.23
N GLY A 203 -6.19 -3.09 -17.03
CA GLY A 203 -7.07 -4.13 -17.52
C GLY A 203 -8.30 -4.40 -16.65
N ALA A 204 -8.91 -5.58 -16.81
CA ALA A 204 -10.11 -5.97 -16.10
C ALA A 204 -9.96 -5.89 -14.58
N LYS A 205 -8.85 -6.39 -14.02
CA LYS A 205 -8.58 -6.34 -12.57
C LYS A 205 -8.49 -4.90 -12.07
N TYR A 206 -7.77 -4.03 -12.78
CA TYR A 206 -7.66 -2.61 -12.40
C TYR A 206 -9.03 -1.90 -12.40
N ARG A 207 -9.83 -2.11 -13.44
CA ARG A 207 -11.20 -1.56 -13.51
C ARG A 207 -12.09 -2.08 -12.40
N ASP A 208 -11.92 -3.35 -12.02
CA ASP A 208 -12.65 -3.96 -10.90
C ASP A 208 -12.29 -3.32 -9.55
N GLU A 209 -11.03 -2.99 -9.32
CA GLU A 209 -10.61 -2.29 -8.09
C GLU A 209 -11.31 -0.93 -7.94
N TYR A 210 -11.40 -0.14 -9.01
CA TYR A 210 -12.12 1.13 -9.00
C TYR A 210 -13.64 0.96 -8.96
N ARG A 211 -14.18 -0.08 -9.59
CA ARG A 211 -15.61 -0.40 -9.52
C ARG A 211 -16.05 -0.63 -8.06
N LYS A 212 -15.29 -1.38 -7.29
CA LYS A 212 -15.56 -1.64 -5.85
C LYS A 212 -15.60 -0.34 -5.04
N ILE A 213 -14.63 0.56 -5.27
CA ILE A 213 -14.59 1.87 -4.60
C ILE A 213 -15.83 2.69 -4.97
N ASN A 214 -16.14 2.79 -6.26
CA ASN A 214 -17.27 3.58 -6.74
C ASN A 214 -18.60 3.04 -6.21
N GLU A 215 -18.80 1.73 -6.20
CA GLU A 215 -19.98 1.09 -5.61
C GLU A 215 -20.11 1.37 -4.11
N PHE A 216 -18.99 1.36 -3.38
CA PHE A 216 -18.99 1.71 -1.97
C PHE A 216 -19.38 3.17 -1.76
N LEU A 217 -18.83 4.09 -2.54
CA LEU A 217 -19.14 5.52 -2.47
C LEU A 217 -20.60 5.78 -2.82
N GLU A 218 -21.12 5.23 -3.91
CA GLU A 218 -22.51 5.41 -4.33
C GLU A 218 -23.52 4.92 -3.27
N LYS A 219 -23.27 3.78 -2.63
CA LYS A 219 -24.10 3.23 -1.57
C LYS A 219 -24.09 4.06 -0.29
N ASN A 220 -23.09 4.91 -0.11
CA ASN A 220 -22.86 5.62 1.16
C ASN A 220 -22.83 7.15 1.04
N LYS A 221 -22.98 7.75 -0.14
CA LYS A 221 -22.82 9.21 -0.37
C LYS A 221 -23.74 10.10 0.47
N GLU A 222 -24.90 9.59 0.89
CA GLU A 222 -25.85 10.31 1.74
C GLU A 222 -25.64 10.08 3.24
N LYS A 223 -24.70 9.18 3.61
CA LYS A 223 -24.37 8.84 4.98
C LYS A 223 -23.25 9.71 5.54
N LYS A 224 -23.03 9.60 6.85
CA LYS A 224 -21.86 10.16 7.51
C LYS A 224 -20.63 9.32 7.14
N ILE A 225 -19.96 9.71 6.08
CA ILE A 225 -18.78 8.99 5.58
C ILE A 225 -17.48 9.59 6.14
N LEU A 226 -16.64 8.75 6.71
CA LEU A 226 -15.27 9.09 7.09
C LEU A 226 -14.32 8.67 5.97
N PHE A 227 -13.54 9.61 5.46
CA PHE A 227 -12.34 9.36 4.67
C PHE A 227 -11.14 9.30 5.61
N LEU A 228 -10.62 8.11 5.86
CA LEU A 228 -9.48 7.88 6.75
C LEU A 228 -8.22 7.64 5.94
N GLU A 229 -7.32 8.63 5.94
CA GLU A 229 -6.03 8.54 5.24
C GLU A 229 -4.92 8.07 6.16
N LEU A 230 -4.14 7.07 5.72
CA LEU A 230 -3.04 6.46 6.47
C LEU A 230 -1.73 6.53 5.68
N GLY A 231 -0.80 7.37 6.14
CA GLY A 231 0.58 7.40 5.67
C GLY A 231 0.77 7.74 4.19
N VAL A 232 -0.03 8.64 3.63
CA VAL A 232 0.14 9.10 2.24
C VAL A 232 1.32 10.07 2.16
N GLY A 233 2.29 9.75 1.29
CA GLY A 233 3.49 10.57 1.05
C GLY A 233 3.28 11.60 -0.06
N ARG A 234 4.30 12.50 -0.18
CA ARG A 234 4.28 13.62 -1.18
C ARG A 234 4.34 13.16 -2.63
N MET A 235 4.83 11.97 -2.88
CA MET A 235 5.04 11.51 -4.27
C MET A 235 3.75 11.16 -5.00
N THR A 236 2.72 10.75 -4.26
CA THR A 236 1.50 10.19 -4.85
C THR A 236 0.20 10.69 -4.20
N PRO A 237 0.05 12.00 -3.90
CA PRO A 237 -1.17 12.54 -3.27
C PRO A 237 -2.41 12.38 -4.15
N MET A 238 -2.23 12.36 -5.48
CA MET A 238 -3.30 12.29 -6.47
C MET A 238 -4.12 10.99 -6.43
N PHE A 239 -3.65 9.95 -5.77
CA PHE A 239 -4.37 8.67 -5.74
C PHE A 239 -5.32 8.53 -4.54
N ILE A 240 -5.01 9.17 -3.41
CA ILE A 240 -5.78 9.05 -2.17
C ILE A 240 -6.11 10.44 -1.61
N GLN A 241 -5.10 11.23 -1.29
CA GLN A 241 -5.25 12.48 -0.54
C GLN A 241 -6.14 13.49 -1.28
N GLU A 242 -5.80 13.83 -2.52
CA GLU A 242 -6.57 14.78 -3.32
C GLU A 242 -8.00 14.30 -3.61
N PRO A 243 -8.26 13.04 -4.01
CA PRO A 243 -9.61 12.50 -4.10
C PRO A 243 -10.40 12.59 -2.79
N PHE A 244 -9.77 12.27 -1.64
CA PHE A 244 -10.44 12.35 -0.35
C PHE A 244 -10.81 13.77 0.03
N TRP A 245 -9.96 14.77 -0.26
CA TRP A 245 -10.31 16.17 -0.07
C TRP A 245 -11.49 16.59 -0.93
N ASN A 246 -11.46 16.26 -2.22
CA ASN A 246 -12.54 16.60 -3.16
C ASN A 246 -13.87 15.95 -2.75
N LEU A 247 -13.85 14.68 -2.34
CA LEU A 247 -15.02 13.96 -1.86
C LEU A 247 -15.54 14.55 -0.53
N THR A 248 -14.63 14.91 0.38
CA THR A 248 -15.02 15.54 1.66
C THR A 248 -15.68 16.90 1.42
N TYR A 249 -15.22 17.65 0.43
CA TYR A 249 -15.82 18.94 0.06
C TYR A 249 -17.20 18.76 -0.60
N SER A 250 -17.33 17.77 -1.49
CA SER A 250 -18.54 17.58 -2.30
C SER A 250 -19.67 16.86 -1.55
N LEU A 251 -19.37 15.98 -0.60
CA LEU A 251 -20.37 15.21 0.13
C LEU A 251 -20.77 15.93 1.44
N PRO A 252 -22.07 16.23 1.65
CA PRO A 252 -22.50 17.16 2.73
C PRO A 252 -22.26 16.62 4.15
N LYS A 253 -22.20 15.29 4.32
CA LYS A 253 -22.02 14.65 5.62
C LYS A 253 -20.65 13.99 5.78
N ALA A 254 -19.75 14.23 4.81
CA ALA A 254 -18.41 13.64 4.83
C ALA A 254 -17.48 14.41 5.77
N PHE A 255 -16.49 13.69 6.31
CA PHE A 255 -15.38 14.26 7.06
C PHE A 255 -14.12 13.44 6.79
N TYR A 256 -12.97 14.07 7.02
CA TYR A 256 -11.68 13.52 6.67
C TYR A 256 -10.74 13.54 7.88
N ILE A 257 -10.00 12.45 8.07
CA ILE A 257 -8.91 12.37 9.03
C ILE A 257 -7.69 11.80 8.30
N THR A 258 -6.53 12.42 8.51
CA THR A 258 -5.24 11.85 8.11
C THR A 258 -4.40 11.48 9.32
N ILE A 259 -3.76 10.31 9.26
CA ILE A 259 -2.76 9.85 10.21
C ILE A 259 -1.43 9.78 9.47
N ASN A 260 -0.53 10.72 9.77
CA ASN A 260 0.74 10.82 9.10
C ASN A 260 1.77 11.48 10.02
N PRO A 261 2.99 10.95 10.17
CA PRO A 261 4.04 11.57 10.98
C PRO A 261 4.52 12.90 10.41
N CYS A 262 4.27 13.18 9.13
CA CYS A 262 4.69 14.41 8.46
C CYS A 262 3.48 15.28 8.07
N LEU A 263 2.98 16.08 9.01
CA LEU A 263 1.85 17.01 8.79
C LEU A 263 2.26 18.39 8.25
N LEU A 264 3.48 18.58 7.80
CA LEU A 264 3.96 19.86 7.22
C LEU A 264 3.32 20.18 5.86
N TYR A 265 2.25 19.49 5.51
CA TYR A 265 1.48 19.78 4.29
C TYR A 265 0.29 20.65 4.65
N THR A 266 0.35 21.90 4.26
CA THR A 266 -0.80 22.78 4.27
C THR A 266 -1.90 22.17 3.41
N SER A 267 -2.87 21.56 4.08
CA SER A 267 -4.15 21.28 3.47
C SER A 267 -4.79 22.62 3.09
N PRO A 268 -5.33 22.81 1.87
CA PRO A 268 -6.23 23.93 1.62
C PRO A 268 -7.41 23.77 2.57
N SER A 269 -7.39 24.56 3.63
CA SER A 269 -8.32 24.55 4.75
C SER A 269 -9.74 24.23 4.33
N PRO A 270 -10.32 23.14 4.78
CA PRO A 270 -11.73 23.09 5.01
C PRO A 270 -12.04 22.82 6.48
N THR A 271 -13.05 23.48 6.95
CA THR A 271 -13.64 23.36 8.28
C THR A 271 -14.07 21.95 8.69
N ARG A 272 -13.92 20.96 7.83
CA ARG A 272 -14.27 19.54 8.02
C ARG A 272 -13.07 18.59 8.10
N LEU A 273 -11.84 19.12 8.00
CA LEU A 273 -10.64 18.31 8.07
C LEU A 273 -10.16 18.15 9.53
N GLY A 274 -9.95 16.91 9.95
CA GLY A 274 -9.21 16.56 11.16
C GLY A 274 -7.85 16.02 10.78
N MET A 275 -6.79 16.56 11.39
CA MET A 275 -5.42 16.06 11.19
C MET A 275 -4.92 15.51 12.51
N ILE A 276 -4.38 14.28 12.47
CA ILE A 276 -3.77 13.61 13.62
C ILE A 276 -2.31 13.35 13.28
N SER A 277 -1.41 13.97 14.05
CA SER A 277 0.03 13.74 13.99
C SER A 277 0.47 12.98 15.24
N TYR A 278 1.43 12.09 15.12
CA TYR A 278 2.10 11.39 16.22
C TYR A 278 3.61 11.46 16.07
#